data_1d625ec4c6075439b1a346d21d51b1c3
#
_entry.id   1d625ec4c6075439b1a346d21d51b1c3
#
_cell.length_a   1.000
_cell.length_b   1.000
_cell.length_c   1.000
_cell.angle_alpha   90.00
_cell.angle_beta   90.00
_cell.angle_gamma   90.00
#
_symmetry.space_group_name_H-M   'P 1'
#
loop_
_entity.id
_entity.type
_entity.pdbx_description
1 polymer ?
#
loop_
_entity_poly.entity_id
_entity_poly.type
_entity_poly.pdbx_seq_one_letter_code
_entity_poly.pdbx_strand_id
1 'polypeptide(L)'
;MGCAFCHNPDTWEKGEQTITVAEVLQEMEEYRNFYESSGGGLTVSGGEPLMQPEFLAELLATAKQRDFHTAIDTCGLASKEAIMQVLPYVDRVLFSLKGSTEVSYQVLTKAKLSVVRENLLLIGRRKPVTLRYVLIPGYTAGKESLAELIRLVHSLSGDIEVEVLPYHTMGITKWEALGRDYPLKNVPEPTKEEITDFRNSLRQAGINLAATEN
;
A
#
# COMPACT_ATOMS: atom_id res chain seq x y z
N MET A 1 3.74 2.92 -11.55
CA MET A 1 5.02 3.18 -10.86
C MET A 1 5.87 1.92 -10.95
N GLY A 2 7.16 2.02 -11.30
CA GLY A 2 8.04 0.84 -11.41
C GLY A 2 8.99 0.78 -10.21
N CYS A 3 8.50 0.29 -9.04
CA CYS A 3 9.31 0.25 -7.84
C CYS A 3 10.44 -0.76 -7.93
N ALA A 4 11.65 -0.40 -7.48
CA ALA A 4 12.85 -1.24 -7.51
C ALA A 4 12.72 -2.56 -6.72
N PHE A 5 11.74 -2.67 -5.82
CA PHE A 5 11.46 -3.86 -4.99
C PHE A 5 10.05 -4.42 -5.20
N CYS A 6 9.48 -4.22 -6.40
CA CYS A 6 8.12 -4.70 -6.67
C CYS A 6 8.04 -6.22 -6.63
N HIS A 7 7.08 -6.76 -5.90
CA HIS A 7 6.82 -8.20 -5.85
C HIS A 7 6.05 -8.71 -7.07
N ASN A 8 5.33 -7.80 -7.75
CA ASN A 8 4.49 -8.13 -8.89
C ASN A 8 4.85 -7.24 -10.10
N PRO A 9 6.07 -7.35 -10.64
CA PRO A 9 6.49 -6.57 -11.81
C PRO A 9 5.69 -6.90 -13.08
N ASP A 10 5.05 -8.05 -13.11
CA ASP A 10 4.07 -8.51 -14.11
C ASP A 10 2.87 -7.55 -14.23
N THR A 11 2.46 -6.91 -13.14
CA THR A 11 1.33 -5.95 -13.13
C THR A 11 1.67 -4.60 -13.77
N TRP A 12 2.89 -4.36 -14.22
CA TRP A 12 3.26 -3.12 -14.90
C TRP A 12 2.83 -3.11 -16.37
N GLU A 13 2.54 -4.25 -16.92
CA GLU A 13 2.05 -4.43 -18.27
C GLU A 13 0.54 -4.64 -18.26
N LYS A 14 -0.10 -4.47 -19.43
CA LYS A 14 -1.53 -4.72 -19.54
C LYS A 14 -1.80 -6.19 -19.28
N GLY A 15 -2.75 -6.48 -18.37
CA GLY A 15 -3.17 -7.85 -18.09
C GLY A 15 -3.78 -8.53 -19.34
N GLU A 16 -3.69 -9.85 -19.35
CA GLU A 16 -4.25 -10.69 -20.44
C GLU A 16 -5.79 -10.83 -20.35
N GLN A 17 -6.33 -10.60 -19.15
CA GLN A 17 -7.75 -10.77 -18.86
C GLN A 17 -8.44 -9.44 -18.58
N THR A 18 -9.68 -9.34 -18.99
CA THR A 18 -10.60 -8.27 -18.63
C THR A 18 -11.72 -8.88 -17.81
N ILE A 19 -12.05 -8.27 -16.69
CA ILE A 19 -13.12 -8.70 -15.79
C ILE A 19 -14.13 -7.56 -15.62
N THR A 20 -15.40 -7.88 -15.50
CA THR A 20 -16.48 -6.92 -15.22
C THR A 20 -16.76 -6.84 -13.73
N VAL A 21 -17.39 -5.73 -13.30
CA VAL A 21 -17.86 -5.56 -11.91
C VAL A 21 -18.80 -6.70 -11.51
N ALA A 22 -19.69 -7.13 -12.42
CA ALA A 22 -20.65 -8.21 -12.17
C ALA A 22 -19.95 -9.55 -11.88
N GLU A 23 -18.91 -9.89 -12.64
CA GLU A 23 -18.14 -11.13 -12.46
C GLU A 23 -17.38 -11.12 -11.12
N VAL A 24 -16.72 -10.01 -10.75
CA VAL A 24 -16.05 -9.89 -9.44
C VAL A 24 -17.05 -10.07 -8.31
N LEU A 25 -18.21 -9.42 -8.39
CA LEU A 25 -19.21 -9.51 -7.32
C LEU A 25 -19.89 -10.88 -7.25
N GLN A 26 -20.03 -11.57 -8.37
CA GLN A 26 -20.51 -12.95 -8.37
C GLN A 26 -19.53 -13.86 -7.63
N GLU A 27 -18.24 -13.75 -7.91
CA GLU A 27 -17.20 -14.52 -7.20
C GLU A 27 -17.20 -14.20 -5.71
N MET A 28 -17.31 -12.94 -5.32
CA MET A 28 -17.39 -12.53 -3.91
C MET A 28 -18.59 -13.16 -3.19
N GLU A 29 -19.75 -13.26 -3.82
CA GLU A 29 -20.94 -13.87 -3.22
C GLU A 29 -20.72 -15.35 -2.86
N GLU A 30 -19.91 -16.08 -3.63
CA GLU A 30 -19.58 -17.48 -3.34
C GLU A 30 -18.82 -17.64 -2.01
N TYR A 31 -18.12 -16.59 -1.59
CA TYR A 31 -17.32 -16.54 -0.35
C TYR A 31 -17.97 -15.71 0.77
N ARG A 32 -19.24 -15.30 0.64
CA ARG A 32 -19.94 -14.41 1.58
C ARG A 32 -19.81 -14.87 3.04
N ASN A 33 -20.06 -16.14 3.31
CA ASN A 33 -20.00 -16.70 4.68
C ASN A 33 -18.61 -16.53 5.33
N PHE A 34 -17.54 -16.57 4.53
CA PHE A 34 -16.18 -16.32 5.03
C PHE A 34 -15.99 -14.85 5.39
N TYR A 35 -16.47 -13.92 4.56
CA TYR A 35 -16.38 -12.49 4.84
C TYR A 35 -17.18 -12.12 6.08
N GLU A 36 -18.39 -12.63 6.25
CA GLU A 36 -19.23 -12.38 7.42
C GLU A 36 -18.61 -12.93 8.70
N SER A 37 -18.03 -14.14 8.67
CA SER A 37 -17.43 -14.77 9.85
C SER A 37 -16.11 -14.12 10.28
N SER A 38 -15.33 -13.60 9.33
CA SER A 38 -14.03 -12.98 9.59
C SER A 38 -14.08 -11.46 9.78
N GLY A 39 -15.23 -10.81 9.48
CA GLY A 39 -15.31 -9.36 9.35
C GLY A 39 -14.51 -8.82 8.17
N GLY A 40 -14.21 -9.67 7.19
CA GLY A 40 -13.46 -9.35 5.98
C GLY A 40 -14.28 -8.64 4.91
N GLY A 41 -13.73 -8.57 3.70
CA GLY A 41 -14.38 -7.91 2.58
C GLY A 41 -13.51 -7.85 1.34
N LEU A 42 -13.78 -6.88 0.48
CA LEU A 42 -13.04 -6.65 -0.75
C LEU A 42 -11.85 -5.73 -0.52
N THR A 43 -10.65 -6.21 -0.82
CA THR A 43 -9.47 -5.34 -0.97
C THR A 43 -9.06 -5.28 -2.44
N VAL A 44 -9.13 -4.10 -3.05
CA VAL A 44 -8.68 -3.91 -4.43
C VAL A 44 -7.24 -3.42 -4.42
N SER A 45 -6.39 -4.16 -5.10
CA SER A 45 -4.96 -3.92 -5.25
C SER A 45 -4.55 -4.08 -6.73
N GLY A 46 -3.31 -4.40 -7.01
CA GLY A 46 -2.79 -4.68 -8.36
C GLY A 46 -1.53 -3.92 -8.66
N GLY A 47 -1.45 -3.25 -9.83
CA GLY A 47 -0.41 -2.27 -10.12
C GLY A 47 -0.64 -1.00 -9.28
N GLU A 48 -1.61 -0.18 -9.70
CA GLU A 48 -2.18 0.93 -8.92
C GLU A 48 -3.68 1.02 -9.25
N PRO A 49 -4.57 0.68 -8.31
CA PRO A 49 -6.01 0.59 -8.59
C PRO A 49 -6.62 1.95 -8.97
N LEU A 50 -6.07 3.06 -8.46
CA LEU A 50 -6.51 4.42 -8.81
C LEU A 50 -6.19 4.85 -10.26
N MET A 51 -5.53 4.00 -11.04
CA MET A 51 -5.38 4.23 -12.50
C MET A 51 -6.63 3.86 -13.29
N GLN A 52 -7.62 3.19 -12.67
CA GLN A 52 -8.91 2.84 -13.24
C GLN A 52 -10.04 3.32 -12.32
N PRO A 53 -10.16 4.64 -12.07
CA PRO A 53 -11.01 5.17 -11.01
C PRO A 53 -12.51 4.93 -11.26
N GLU A 54 -12.96 4.90 -12.52
CA GLU A 54 -14.36 4.65 -12.89
C GLU A 54 -14.76 3.22 -12.52
N PHE A 55 -13.98 2.23 -12.96
CA PHE A 55 -14.19 0.83 -12.65
C PHE A 55 -14.12 0.58 -11.13
N LEU A 56 -13.11 1.16 -10.49
CA LEU A 56 -12.88 1.01 -9.05
C LEU A 56 -14.04 1.59 -8.24
N ALA A 57 -14.53 2.77 -8.60
CA ALA A 57 -15.66 3.41 -7.93
C ALA A 57 -16.95 2.59 -8.09
N GLU A 58 -17.23 2.09 -9.29
CA GLU A 58 -18.40 1.24 -9.56
C GLU A 58 -18.34 -0.07 -8.76
N LEU A 59 -17.20 -0.74 -8.78
CA LEU A 59 -16.97 -1.99 -8.03
C LEU A 59 -17.19 -1.81 -6.54
N LEU A 60 -16.52 -0.81 -5.94
CA LEU A 60 -16.62 -0.57 -4.50
C LEU A 60 -18.02 -0.08 -4.09
N ALA A 61 -18.66 0.77 -4.90
CA ALA A 61 -20.04 1.22 -4.64
C ALA A 61 -21.01 0.05 -4.60
N THR A 62 -20.89 -0.86 -5.59
CA THR A 62 -21.78 -2.03 -5.68
C THR A 62 -21.48 -3.07 -4.58
N ALA A 63 -20.20 -3.25 -4.22
CA ALA A 63 -19.82 -4.09 -3.08
C ALA A 63 -20.43 -3.57 -1.76
N LYS A 64 -20.38 -2.25 -1.52
CA LYS A 64 -21.02 -1.63 -0.35
C LYS A 64 -22.55 -1.77 -0.34
N GLN A 65 -23.21 -1.68 -1.50
CA GLN A 65 -24.66 -1.92 -1.60
C GLN A 65 -25.05 -3.35 -1.23
N ARG A 66 -24.09 -4.27 -1.26
CA ARG A 66 -24.22 -5.67 -0.85
C ARG A 66 -23.63 -5.96 0.53
N ASP A 67 -23.41 -4.93 1.35
CA ASP A 67 -22.89 -5.00 2.72
C ASP A 67 -21.48 -5.60 2.86
N PHE A 68 -20.67 -5.57 1.79
CA PHE A 68 -19.25 -5.91 1.90
C PHE A 68 -18.42 -4.73 2.42
N HIS A 69 -17.52 -5.00 3.35
CA HIS A 69 -16.47 -4.06 3.72
C HIS A 69 -15.50 -3.87 2.55
N THR A 70 -15.04 -2.63 2.34
CA THR A 70 -14.22 -2.27 1.17
C THR A 70 -12.91 -1.62 1.57
N ALA A 71 -11.82 -2.08 0.95
CA ALA A 71 -10.50 -1.49 1.11
C ALA A 71 -9.80 -1.33 -0.24
N ILE A 72 -8.88 -0.37 -0.32
CA ILE A 72 -7.94 -0.23 -1.43
C ILE A 72 -6.51 -0.30 -0.92
N ASP A 73 -5.62 -0.97 -1.68
CA ASP A 73 -4.16 -0.93 -1.47
C ASP A 73 -3.55 -0.07 -2.57
N THR A 74 -3.12 1.12 -2.20
CA THR A 74 -2.61 2.14 -3.14
C THR A 74 -1.26 2.67 -2.72
N CYS A 75 -0.42 3.05 -3.68
CA CYS A 75 0.77 3.84 -3.41
C CYS A 75 0.52 5.36 -3.39
N GLY A 76 -0.72 5.79 -3.65
CA GLY A 76 -1.13 7.17 -3.63
C GLY A 76 -0.62 8.02 -4.81
N LEU A 77 -0.02 7.43 -5.83
CA LEU A 77 0.41 8.16 -7.03
C LEU A 77 -0.75 8.21 -8.05
N ALA A 78 -1.70 9.07 -7.78
CA ALA A 78 -2.88 9.29 -8.61
C ALA A 78 -3.29 10.77 -8.61
N SER A 79 -4.21 11.15 -9.49
CA SER A 79 -4.80 12.49 -9.46
C SER A 79 -5.74 12.65 -8.25
N LYS A 80 -5.90 13.88 -7.77
CA LYS A 80 -6.84 14.17 -6.66
C LYS A 80 -8.29 13.84 -7.05
N GLU A 81 -8.63 14.04 -8.31
CA GLU A 81 -9.95 13.74 -8.88
C GLU A 81 -10.24 12.24 -8.78
N ALA A 82 -9.31 11.38 -9.21
CA ALA A 82 -9.43 9.93 -9.11
C ALA A 82 -9.62 9.47 -7.65
N ILE A 83 -8.81 10.02 -6.73
CA ILE A 83 -8.93 9.73 -5.30
C ILE A 83 -10.32 10.13 -4.78
N MET A 84 -10.78 11.34 -5.08
CA MET A 84 -12.06 11.85 -4.60
C MET A 84 -13.27 11.11 -5.17
N GLN A 85 -13.16 10.58 -6.40
CA GLN A 85 -14.18 9.75 -7.03
C GLN A 85 -14.37 8.41 -6.30
N VAL A 86 -13.27 7.82 -5.82
CA VAL A 86 -13.24 6.47 -5.21
C VAL A 86 -13.51 6.50 -3.70
N LEU A 87 -12.95 7.47 -2.98
CA LEU A 87 -12.99 7.53 -1.51
C LEU A 87 -14.38 7.38 -0.86
N PRO A 88 -15.50 7.88 -1.43
CA PRO A 88 -16.82 7.69 -0.81
C PRO A 88 -17.19 6.22 -0.56
N TYR A 89 -16.65 5.33 -1.37
CA TYR A 89 -16.96 3.90 -1.37
C TYR A 89 -15.90 3.03 -0.65
N VAL A 90 -14.91 3.65 -0.02
CA VAL A 90 -13.81 2.97 0.70
C VAL A 90 -14.06 3.03 2.20
N ASP A 91 -13.93 1.93 2.91
CA ASP A 91 -13.97 1.88 4.37
C ASP A 91 -12.59 2.02 4.98
N ARG A 92 -11.55 1.42 4.39
CA ARG A 92 -10.15 1.50 4.85
C ARG A 92 -9.18 1.63 3.67
N VAL A 93 -8.12 2.37 3.87
CA VAL A 93 -7.03 2.50 2.88
C VAL A 93 -5.75 1.85 3.43
N LEU A 94 -5.22 0.87 2.70
CA LEU A 94 -3.86 0.38 2.87
C LEU A 94 -2.96 1.26 2.01
N PHE A 95 -2.21 2.15 2.65
CA PHE A 95 -1.39 3.13 1.92
C PHE A 95 0.07 2.73 1.91
N SER A 96 0.56 2.29 0.77
CA SER A 96 1.92 1.81 0.58
C SER A 96 2.92 2.95 0.36
N LEU A 97 3.50 3.49 1.44
CA LEU A 97 4.56 4.50 1.38
C LEU A 97 5.91 3.84 1.08
N LYS A 98 6.50 4.15 -0.07
CA LYS A 98 7.70 3.47 -0.59
C LYS A 98 9.02 4.07 -0.12
N GLY A 99 8.97 5.13 0.69
CA GLY A 99 10.09 5.82 1.31
C GLY A 99 9.63 7.12 1.95
N SER A 100 10.32 7.60 2.96
CA SER A 100 9.94 8.79 3.74
C SER A 100 10.79 10.04 3.42
N THR A 101 11.93 9.86 2.73
CA THR A 101 12.77 10.96 2.22
C THR A 101 12.62 11.10 0.71
N GLU A 102 12.80 12.31 0.16
CA GLU A 102 12.77 12.52 -1.31
C GLU A 102 13.81 11.66 -2.01
N VAL A 103 15.00 11.52 -1.42
CA VAL A 103 16.11 10.75 -2.01
C VAL A 103 15.75 9.27 -2.09
N SER A 104 15.37 8.64 -0.97
CA SER A 104 15.00 7.22 -0.98
C SER A 104 13.78 6.94 -1.86
N TYR A 105 12.79 7.84 -1.81
CA TYR A 105 11.59 7.72 -2.63
C TYR A 105 11.90 7.76 -4.13
N GLN A 106 12.69 8.75 -4.56
CA GLN A 106 13.09 8.91 -5.96
C GLN A 106 13.90 7.71 -6.46
N VAL A 107 14.85 7.22 -5.66
CA VAL A 107 15.69 6.06 -6.02
C VAL A 107 14.83 4.80 -6.16
N LEU A 108 13.92 4.56 -5.22
CA LEU A 108 13.12 3.34 -5.18
C LEU A 108 11.94 3.34 -6.16
N THR A 109 11.42 4.51 -6.55
CA THR A 109 10.14 4.58 -7.30
C THR A 109 10.22 5.39 -8.58
N LYS A 110 11.25 6.22 -8.75
CA LYS A 110 11.39 7.23 -9.81
C LYS A 110 10.29 8.30 -9.82
N ALA A 111 9.52 8.40 -8.74
CA ALA A 111 8.43 9.35 -8.57
C ALA A 111 8.77 10.40 -7.49
N LYS A 112 7.99 11.49 -7.43
CA LYS A 112 8.13 12.55 -6.42
C LYS A 112 7.34 12.20 -5.16
N LEU A 113 7.99 12.24 -4.00
CA LEU A 113 7.34 12.01 -2.71
C LEU A 113 6.28 13.08 -2.39
N SER A 114 6.50 14.33 -2.83
CA SER A 114 5.59 15.45 -2.54
C SER A 114 4.14 15.18 -2.97
N VAL A 115 3.93 14.62 -4.16
CA VAL A 115 2.58 14.26 -4.67
C VAL A 115 1.92 13.22 -3.77
N VAL A 116 2.68 12.19 -3.40
CA VAL A 116 2.17 11.09 -2.57
C VAL A 116 1.87 11.56 -1.14
N ARG A 117 2.68 12.45 -0.57
CA ARG A 117 2.41 13.09 0.73
C ARG A 117 1.14 13.91 0.72
N GLU A 118 0.89 14.73 -0.30
CA GLU A 118 -0.35 15.49 -0.45
C GLU A 118 -1.57 14.57 -0.50
N ASN A 119 -1.48 13.49 -1.27
CA ASN A 119 -2.55 12.51 -1.40
C ASN A 119 -2.78 11.73 -0.09
N LEU A 120 -1.73 11.36 0.62
CA LEU A 120 -1.84 10.74 1.94
C LEU A 120 -2.54 11.67 2.95
N LEU A 121 -2.17 12.97 2.98
CA LEU A 121 -2.84 13.98 3.80
C LEU A 121 -4.35 14.12 3.44
N LEU A 122 -4.66 14.09 2.14
CA LEU A 122 -6.04 14.16 1.65
C LEU A 122 -6.87 12.97 2.12
N ILE A 123 -6.31 11.76 1.99
CA ILE A 123 -6.94 10.49 2.34
C ILE A 123 -7.10 10.36 3.86
N GLY A 124 -6.04 10.59 4.63
CA GLY A 124 -6.02 10.41 6.08
C GLY A 124 -7.03 11.28 6.83
N ARG A 125 -7.38 12.46 6.27
CA ARG A 125 -8.45 13.31 6.82
C ARG A 125 -9.87 12.74 6.64
N ARG A 126 -10.03 11.69 5.84
CA ARG A 126 -11.34 11.21 5.39
C ARG A 126 -11.59 9.74 5.69
N LYS A 127 -10.54 8.96 5.79
CA LYS A 127 -10.63 7.50 5.93
C LYS A 127 -9.59 6.97 6.91
N PRO A 128 -9.89 5.88 7.61
CA PRO A 128 -8.87 5.10 8.32
C PRO A 128 -7.79 4.63 7.36
N VAL A 129 -6.52 4.79 7.77
CA VAL A 129 -5.35 4.43 6.96
C VAL A 129 -4.43 3.49 7.73
N THR A 130 -4.12 2.35 7.13
CA THR A 130 -2.95 1.55 7.50
C THR A 130 -1.79 1.96 6.59
N LEU A 131 -0.84 2.73 7.14
CA LEU A 131 0.33 3.21 6.42
C LEU A 131 1.39 2.11 6.38
N ARG A 132 1.53 1.46 5.23
CA ARG A 132 2.45 0.33 5.01
C ARG A 132 3.82 0.85 4.59
N TYR A 133 4.83 0.52 5.38
CA TYR A 133 6.20 0.98 5.19
C TYR A 133 7.17 -0.19 5.11
N VAL A 134 7.81 -0.38 3.96
CA VAL A 134 8.78 -1.46 3.77
C VAL A 134 10.14 -1.04 4.32
N LEU A 135 10.67 -1.81 5.26
CA LEU A 135 11.97 -1.59 5.89
C LEU A 135 13.08 -2.21 5.04
N ILE A 136 13.78 -1.39 4.27
CA ILE A 136 14.83 -1.81 3.33
C ILE A 136 16.18 -1.29 3.84
N PRO A 137 17.11 -2.17 4.25
CA PRO A 137 18.45 -1.76 4.66
C PRO A 137 19.15 -0.92 3.58
N GLY A 138 19.80 0.17 4.03
CA GLY A 138 20.46 1.13 3.13
C GLY A 138 19.54 2.13 2.41
N TYR A 139 18.21 1.98 2.48
CA TYR A 139 17.26 2.87 1.80
C TYR A 139 16.23 3.50 2.74
N THR A 140 15.48 2.67 3.48
CA THR A 140 14.36 3.14 4.31
C THR A 140 14.55 2.86 5.80
N ALA A 141 15.55 2.06 6.18
CA ALA A 141 15.84 1.67 7.56
C ALA A 141 16.71 2.69 8.33
N GLY A 142 17.26 3.71 7.66
CA GLY A 142 18.17 4.67 8.27
C GLY A 142 17.50 5.65 9.23
N LYS A 143 18.29 6.27 10.12
CA LYS A 143 17.82 7.24 11.12
C LYS A 143 17.09 8.44 10.50
N GLU A 144 17.55 8.93 9.35
CA GLU A 144 16.90 10.03 8.63
C GLU A 144 15.52 9.60 8.13
N SER A 145 15.42 8.42 7.52
CA SER A 145 14.15 7.87 7.05
C SER A 145 13.15 7.66 8.19
N LEU A 146 13.61 7.17 9.35
CA LEU A 146 12.79 7.04 10.55
C LEU A 146 12.27 8.40 11.03
N ALA A 147 13.16 9.41 11.13
CA ALA A 147 12.78 10.74 11.58
C ALA A 147 11.77 11.41 10.64
N GLU A 148 11.94 11.25 9.31
CA GLU A 148 10.99 11.78 8.33
C GLU A 148 9.65 11.02 8.36
N LEU A 149 9.67 9.70 8.58
CA LEU A 149 8.44 8.92 8.74
C LEU A 149 7.65 9.39 9.97
N ILE A 150 8.33 9.58 11.11
CA ILE A 150 7.73 10.10 12.34
C ILE A 150 7.10 11.48 12.10
N ARG A 151 7.84 12.40 11.47
CA ARG A 151 7.34 13.74 11.15
C ARG A 151 6.11 13.68 10.23
N LEU A 152 6.14 12.83 9.22
CA LEU A 152 5.04 12.65 8.32
C LEU A 152 3.80 12.13 9.06
N VAL A 153 3.94 11.05 9.84
CA VAL A 153 2.81 10.46 10.57
C VAL A 153 2.19 11.48 11.55
N HIS A 154 3.01 12.24 12.28
CA HIS A 154 2.50 13.30 13.18
C HIS A 154 1.82 14.46 12.45
N SER A 155 2.09 14.65 11.16
CA SER A 155 1.39 15.66 10.33
C SER A 155 0.03 15.19 9.81
N LEU A 156 -0.24 13.88 9.89
CA LEU A 156 -1.51 13.30 9.46
C LEU A 156 -2.60 13.55 10.51
N SER A 157 -3.83 13.65 10.04
CA SER A 157 -5.03 13.74 10.89
C SER A 157 -5.90 12.52 10.61
N GLY A 158 -6.59 12.03 11.64
CA GLY A 158 -7.52 10.91 11.53
C GLY A 158 -6.99 9.61 12.17
N ASP A 159 -7.62 8.51 11.82
CA ASP A 159 -7.28 7.18 12.32
C ASP A 159 -6.16 6.58 11.46
N ILE A 160 -4.92 6.69 11.94
CA ILE A 160 -3.71 6.25 11.24
C ILE A 160 -2.96 5.24 12.10
N GLU A 161 -2.69 4.09 11.53
CA GLU A 161 -1.77 3.11 12.08
C GLU A 161 -0.63 2.83 11.08
N VAL A 162 0.54 2.45 11.57
CA VAL A 162 1.70 2.14 10.73
C VAL A 162 1.98 0.65 10.77
N GLU A 163 2.06 0.05 9.58
CA GLU A 163 2.49 -1.33 9.39
C GLU A 163 3.92 -1.35 8.85
N VAL A 164 4.87 -1.86 9.65
CA VAL A 164 6.27 -2.02 9.22
C VAL A 164 6.44 -3.41 8.61
N LEU A 165 6.68 -3.46 7.31
CA LEU A 165 6.88 -4.68 6.54
C LEU A 165 8.38 -4.93 6.33
N PRO A 166 8.93 -6.06 6.73
CA PRO A 166 10.33 -6.40 6.39
C PRO A 166 10.46 -6.54 4.86
N TYR A 167 11.52 -5.95 4.31
CA TYR A 167 11.92 -6.25 2.94
C TYR A 167 12.30 -7.73 2.83
N HIS A 168 11.92 -8.37 1.74
CA HIS A 168 12.30 -9.74 1.41
C HIS A 168 12.51 -9.91 -0.10
N THR A 169 13.25 -10.95 -0.46
CA THR A 169 13.72 -11.19 -1.83
C THR A 169 12.81 -12.09 -2.68
N MET A 170 11.66 -12.52 -2.16
CA MET A 170 10.75 -13.46 -2.83
C MET A 170 10.25 -13.00 -4.21
N GLY A 171 10.30 -11.71 -4.51
CA GLY A 171 9.93 -11.17 -5.82
C GLY A 171 10.94 -11.43 -6.94
N ILE A 172 12.19 -11.80 -6.62
CA ILE A 172 13.30 -11.93 -7.60
C ILE A 172 12.93 -12.88 -8.73
N THR A 173 12.36 -14.03 -8.42
CA THR A 173 12.00 -15.06 -9.42
C THR A 173 11.03 -14.52 -10.49
N LYS A 174 10.12 -13.62 -10.13
CA LYS A 174 9.21 -12.98 -11.10
C LYS A 174 9.95 -12.01 -12.02
N TRP A 175 10.93 -11.26 -11.49
CA TRP A 175 11.76 -10.38 -12.31
C TRP A 175 12.57 -11.17 -13.33
N GLU A 176 13.20 -12.26 -12.89
CA GLU A 176 13.96 -13.17 -13.75
C GLU A 176 13.07 -13.81 -14.84
N ALA A 177 11.86 -14.25 -14.48
CA ALA A 177 10.90 -14.81 -15.42
C ALA A 177 10.47 -13.80 -16.51
N LEU A 178 10.49 -12.49 -16.19
CA LEU A 178 10.23 -11.40 -17.13
C LEU A 178 11.50 -10.94 -17.89
N GLY A 179 12.65 -11.61 -17.71
CA GLY A 179 13.92 -11.21 -18.30
C GLY A 179 14.44 -9.85 -17.80
N ARG A 180 14.09 -9.46 -16.58
CA ARG A 180 14.46 -8.17 -15.96
C ARG A 180 15.44 -8.37 -14.82
N ASP A 181 16.44 -7.49 -14.73
CA ASP A 181 17.34 -7.46 -13.59
C ASP A 181 16.62 -6.87 -12.35
N TYR A 182 16.72 -7.58 -11.21
CA TYR A 182 16.20 -7.10 -9.94
C TYR A 182 17.16 -6.06 -9.34
N PRO A 183 16.74 -4.78 -9.18
CA PRO A 183 17.67 -3.71 -8.79
C PRO A 183 18.27 -3.88 -7.39
N LEU A 184 17.56 -4.55 -6.48
CA LEU A 184 17.97 -4.72 -5.08
C LEU A 184 18.53 -6.12 -4.77
N LYS A 185 19.03 -6.86 -5.77
CA LYS A 185 19.56 -8.24 -5.61
C LYS A 185 20.66 -8.41 -4.54
N ASN A 186 21.40 -7.34 -4.27
CA ASN A 186 22.50 -7.33 -3.28
C ASN A 186 22.12 -6.67 -1.96
N VAL A 187 20.87 -6.29 -1.78
CA VAL A 187 20.37 -5.70 -0.54
C VAL A 187 19.93 -6.82 0.40
N PRO A 188 20.51 -6.93 1.61
CA PRO A 188 20.10 -7.96 2.55
C PRO A 188 18.69 -7.70 3.09
N GLU A 189 18.03 -8.74 3.54
CA GLU A 189 16.81 -8.61 4.34
C GLU A 189 17.17 -8.01 5.71
N PRO A 190 16.28 -7.20 6.31
CA PRO A 190 16.53 -6.64 7.64
C PRO A 190 16.52 -7.75 8.70
N THR A 191 17.40 -7.64 9.67
CA THR A 191 17.45 -8.56 10.81
C THR A 191 16.22 -8.36 11.71
N LYS A 192 15.91 -9.37 12.52
CA LYS A 192 14.83 -9.28 13.54
C LYS A 192 15.08 -8.13 14.53
N GLU A 193 16.35 -7.86 14.86
CA GLU A 193 16.74 -6.78 15.75
C GLU A 193 16.46 -5.42 15.09
N GLU A 194 16.87 -5.20 13.85
CA GLU A 194 16.61 -3.96 13.10
C GLU A 194 15.11 -3.68 12.98
N ILE A 195 14.29 -4.71 12.71
CA ILE A 195 12.82 -4.57 12.63
C ILE A 195 12.26 -4.17 14.01
N THR A 196 12.73 -4.85 15.06
CA THR A 196 12.27 -4.60 16.44
C THR A 196 12.63 -3.20 16.89
N ASP A 197 13.86 -2.76 16.65
CA ASP A 197 14.35 -1.44 17.03
C ASP A 197 13.62 -0.32 16.28
N PHE A 198 13.36 -0.53 14.98
CA PHE A 198 12.59 0.42 14.18
C PHE A 198 11.16 0.56 14.71
N ARG A 199 10.48 -0.56 14.97
CA ARG A 199 9.14 -0.57 15.57
C ARG A 199 9.10 0.08 16.95
N ASN A 200 10.07 -0.21 17.80
CA ASN A 200 10.18 0.39 19.14
C ASN A 200 10.37 1.90 19.07
N SER A 201 11.19 2.37 18.13
CA SER A 201 11.39 3.81 17.91
C SER A 201 10.10 4.52 17.50
N LEU A 202 9.28 3.89 16.64
CA LEU A 202 7.97 4.42 16.27
C LEU A 202 7.01 4.46 17.48
N ARG A 203 6.97 3.39 18.30
CA ARG A 203 6.16 3.36 19.53
C ARG A 203 6.58 4.43 20.53
N GLN A 204 7.89 4.63 20.73
CA GLN A 204 8.44 5.68 21.60
C GLN A 204 8.05 7.09 21.11
N ALA A 205 7.90 7.26 19.80
CA ALA A 205 7.36 8.50 19.21
C ALA A 205 5.83 8.63 19.30
N GLY A 206 5.13 7.70 19.97
CA GLY A 206 3.68 7.74 20.14
C GLY A 206 2.89 7.32 18.89
N ILE A 207 3.51 6.60 17.96
CA ILE A 207 2.85 6.13 16.73
C ILE A 207 2.17 4.77 16.99
N ASN A 208 0.90 4.66 16.62
CA ASN A 208 0.17 3.41 16.63
C ASN A 208 0.71 2.47 15.56
N LEU A 209 1.07 1.25 15.94
CA LEU A 209 1.44 0.21 14.99
C LEU A 209 0.27 -0.74 14.79
N ALA A 210 0.04 -1.11 13.54
CA ALA A 210 -0.88 -2.18 13.19
C ALA A 210 -0.45 -3.49 13.87
N ALA A 211 -1.43 -4.31 14.26
CA ALA A 211 -1.16 -5.64 14.77
C ALA A 211 -0.47 -6.45 13.66
N THR A 212 0.77 -6.85 13.90
CA THR A 212 1.46 -7.79 13.01
C THR A 212 1.04 -9.19 13.37
N GLU A 213 0.47 -9.93 12.43
CA GLU A 213 0.41 -11.38 12.54
C GLU A 213 1.84 -11.91 12.66
N ASN A 214 2.10 -12.68 13.72
CA ASN A 214 3.40 -13.31 14.00
C ASN A 214 3.63 -14.52 13.07
#